data_54fa0664ddbf870f4b786b35d0145400
#
_entry.id   54fa0664ddbf870f4b786b35d0145400
#
_cell.length_a   1.000
_cell.length_b   1.000
_cell.length_c   1.000
_cell.angle_alpha   90.00
_cell.angle_beta   90.00
_cell.angle_gamma   90.00
#
_symmetry.space_group_name_H-M   'P 1'
#
loop_
_entity.id
_entity.type
_entity.pdbx_description
1 polymer ?
#
loop_
_entity_poly.entity_id
_entity_poly.type
_entity_poly.pdbx_seq_one_letter_code
_entity_poly.pdbx_strand_id
1 'polypeptide(L)'
;ALPISESLALSSDGPMGLRFATPSGEQSVQTDALLLALGGASWARLGSDGRWLPALQAAGIPVAPLQPANCGFDVGWSEHLASHHAGAPLKNVVLRCTGPAGQAFERKGECVITATGLEGNLVYAASALLRDQILRQGRAELTLDLRPDRSLDELRQALARGRGARSLANHLREQAGIKGAAAALLREGVSAEDWARLSKDAAWLAGRIKALPVALSATRPLDEAISTAGGVAFGGLDADLMVRSCPGVFCAGEMLDWEAPTGGYLLTACAATGRQAGQGVLRWLATQNSA
;
A
#
# COMPACT_ATOMS: atom_id res chain seq x y z
N ALA A 1 -14.90 -15.24 11.95
CA ALA A 1 -13.98 -16.35 11.71
C ALA A 1 -13.51 -16.87 13.06
N LEU A 2 -13.53 -18.17 13.26
CA LEU A 2 -12.92 -18.79 14.46
C LEU A 2 -11.39 -18.70 14.27
N PRO A 3 -10.63 -18.26 15.28
CA PRO A 3 -9.19 -18.26 15.19
C PRO A 3 -8.71 -19.71 15.02
N ILE A 4 -7.96 -19.98 13.95
CA ILE A 4 -7.24 -21.26 13.81
C ILE A 4 -6.11 -21.18 14.81
N SER A 5 -6.13 -22.05 15.82
CA SER A 5 -5.03 -22.12 16.78
C SER A 5 -3.85 -22.87 16.16
N GLU A 6 -2.71 -22.38 16.42
CA GLU A 6 -1.29 -22.75 16.35
C GLU A 6 -0.82 -24.02 15.60
N SER A 7 -1.66 -24.93 15.13
CA SER A 7 -1.21 -26.07 14.33
C SER A 7 -2.26 -26.57 13.33
N LEU A 8 -1.98 -26.34 12.06
CA LEU A 8 -2.54 -27.07 10.94
C LEU A 8 -1.77 -28.39 10.81
N ALA A 9 -2.35 -29.52 11.22
CA ALA A 9 -1.81 -30.83 10.89
C ALA A 9 -2.30 -31.20 9.49
N LEU A 10 -1.56 -30.81 8.46
CA LEU A 10 -1.82 -31.20 7.08
C LEU A 10 -1.27 -32.62 6.89
N SER A 11 -2.14 -33.57 6.60
CA SER A 11 -1.77 -34.96 6.24
C SER A 11 -1.88 -35.14 4.74
N SER A 12 -0.90 -35.79 4.10
CA SER A 12 -0.96 -36.16 2.70
C SER A 12 -1.80 -37.43 2.44
N ASP A 13 -2.03 -38.26 3.48
CA ASP A 13 -2.54 -39.61 3.36
C ASP A 13 -3.76 -39.86 4.29
N GLY A 14 -4.86 -39.11 4.07
CA GLY A 14 -6.09 -39.33 4.83
C GLY A 14 -6.79 -38.03 5.24
N PRO A 15 -7.87 -38.11 6.02
CA PRO A 15 -8.62 -36.93 6.46
C PRO A 15 -7.73 -35.96 7.21
N MET A 16 -7.83 -34.67 6.86
CA MET A 16 -7.06 -33.61 7.49
C MET A 16 -7.62 -33.26 8.86
N GLY A 17 -6.75 -33.23 9.87
CA GLY A 17 -7.10 -32.82 11.22
C GLY A 17 -6.93 -31.30 11.41
N LEU A 18 -8.01 -30.62 11.77
CA LEU A 18 -8.01 -29.20 12.13
C LEU A 18 -8.26 -29.03 13.62
N ARG A 19 -7.48 -28.17 14.28
CA ARG A 19 -7.70 -27.79 15.66
C ARG A 19 -8.06 -26.33 15.77
N PHE A 20 -9.12 -26.04 16.48
CA PHE A 20 -9.65 -24.70 16.69
C PHE A 20 -9.62 -24.36 18.18
N ALA A 21 -9.01 -23.22 18.55
CA ALA A 21 -9.21 -22.64 19.85
C ALA A 21 -10.57 -21.95 19.89
N THR A 22 -11.44 -22.38 20.79
CA THR A 22 -12.77 -21.78 20.97
C THR A 22 -12.92 -21.27 22.41
N PRO A 23 -13.89 -20.39 22.72
CA PRO A 23 -14.16 -19.98 24.10
C PRO A 23 -14.47 -21.15 25.05
N SER A 24 -14.94 -22.28 24.53
CA SER A 24 -15.25 -23.49 25.28
C SER A 24 -14.08 -24.50 25.33
N GLY A 25 -12.91 -24.14 24.84
CA GLY A 25 -11.72 -25.01 24.76
C GLY A 25 -11.33 -25.39 23.34
N GLU A 26 -10.36 -26.27 23.20
CA GLU A 26 -9.88 -26.77 21.91
C GLU A 26 -10.91 -27.72 21.29
N GLN A 27 -11.20 -27.55 20.00
CA GLN A 27 -12.03 -28.45 19.22
C GLN A 27 -11.26 -29.00 18.03
N SER A 28 -11.35 -30.29 17.78
CA SER A 28 -10.76 -30.98 16.64
C SER A 28 -11.82 -31.37 15.63
N VAL A 29 -11.56 -31.11 14.34
CA VAL A 29 -12.43 -31.47 13.21
C VAL A 29 -11.60 -32.26 12.19
N GLN A 30 -12.17 -33.32 11.67
CA GLN A 30 -11.64 -34.07 10.51
C GLN A 30 -12.36 -33.62 9.24
N THR A 31 -11.62 -33.46 8.13
CA THR A 31 -12.20 -33.06 6.85
C THR A 31 -11.45 -33.71 5.67
N ASP A 32 -12.17 -34.00 4.60
CA ASP A 32 -11.63 -34.56 3.35
C ASP A 32 -11.11 -33.46 2.41
N ALA A 33 -11.49 -32.21 2.62
CA ALA A 33 -11.00 -31.05 1.91
C ALA A 33 -10.99 -29.80 2.80
N LEU A 34 -9.99 -28.93 2.59
CA LEU A 34 -9.81 -27.71 3.35
C LEU A 34 -9.66 -26.52 2.40
N LEU A 35 -10.54 -25.52 2.51
CA LEU A 35 -10.39 -24.25 1.83
C LEU A 35 -9.97 -23.15 2.83
N LEU A 36 -8.76 -22.65 2.68
CA LEU A 36 -8.21 -21.54 3.44
C LEU A 36 -8.54 -20.20 2.76
N ALA A 37 -9.21 -19.31 3.49
CA ALA A 37 -9.55 -17.97 3.05
C ALA A 37 -9.29 -17.00 4.23
N LEU A 38 -8.03 -16.97 4.71
CA LEU A 38 -7.66 -16.40 5.99
C LEU A 38 -7.32 -14.90 5.92
N GLY A 39 -7.43 -14.30 4.73
CA GLY A 39 -7.14 -12.88 4.50
C GLY A 39 -5.66 -12.56 4.49
N GLY A 40 -5.33 -11.27 4.50
CA GLY A 40 -3.97 -10.77 4.60
C GLY A 40 -3.51 -10.58 6.05
N ALA A 41 -2.86 -9.43 6.34
CA ALA A 41 -2.34 -9.10 7.67
C ALA A 41 -2.50 -7.60 8.01
N SER A 42 -3.28 -6.87 7.22
CA SER A 42 -3.42 -5.41 7.38
C SER A 42 -4.54 -4.99 8.34
N TRP A 43 -5.36 -5.92 8.84
CA TRP A 43 -6.49 -5.66 9.72
C TRP A 43 -6.50 -6.59 10.93
N ALA A 44 -5.39 -6.66 11.66
CA ALA A 44 -5.19 -7.57 12.80
C ALA A 44 -6.34 -7.49 13.84
N ARG A 45 -6.83 -6.27 14.15
CA ARG A 45 -7.96 -6.06 15.06
C ARG A 45 -9.29 -6.67 14.58
N LEU A 46 -9.41 -6.99 13.29
CA LEU A 46 -10.58 -7.64 12.70
C LEU A 46 -10.32 -9.11 12.32
N GLY A 47 -9.17 -9.66 12.74
CA GLY A 47 -8.80 -11.05 12.53
C GLY A 47 -7.98 -11.32 11.26
N SER A 48 -7.64 -10.29 10.46
CA SER A 48 -6.70 -10.42 9.34
C SER A 48 -5.30 -10.01 9.82
N ASP A 49 -4.64 -10.93 10.54
CA ASP A 49 -3.41 -10.69 11.30
C ASP A 49 -2.19 -11.46 10.78
N GLY A 50 -2.35 -12.25 9.72
CA GLY A 50 -1.27 -13.02 9.10
C GLY A 50 -0.75 -14.19 9.92
N ARG A 51 -1.39 -14.57 11.04
CA ARG A 51 -0.93 -15.69 11.91
C ARG A 51 -0.92 -17.05 11.23
N TRP A 52 -1.59 -17.19 10.10
CA TRP A 52 -1.55 -18.40 9.28
C TRP A 52 -0.19 -18.63 8.61
N LEU A 53 0.63 -17.58 8.42
CA LEU A 53 1.90 -17.63 7.70
C LEU A 53 2.88 -18.69 8.25
N PRO A 54 3.22 -18.73 9.57
CA PRO A 54 4.14 -19.73 10.09
C PRO A 54 3.65 -21.17 9.90
N ALA A 55 2.34 -21.40 10.02
CA ALA A 55 1.77 -22.75 9.87
C ALA A 55 1.91 -23.26 8.43
N LEU A 56 1.66 -22.41 7.43
CA LEU A 56 1.83 -22.78 6.02
C LEU A 56 3.30 -22.96 5.64
N GLN A 57 4.19 -22.13 6.17
CA GLN A 57 5.64 -22.29 5.97
C GLN A 57 6.16 -23.59 6.58
N ALA A 58 5.71 -23.94 7.79
CA ALA A 58 6.05 -25.21 8.43
C ALA A 58 5.55 -26.43 7.63
N ALA A 59 4.43 -26.30 6.93
CA ALA A 59 3.90 -27.32 6.01
C ALA A 59 4.62 -27.34 4.64
N GLY A 60 5.67 -26.56 4.43
CA GLY A 60 6.42 -26.48 3.18
C GLY A 60 5.67 -25.81 2.03
N ILE A 61 4.61 -25.06 2.31
CA ILE A 61 3.86 -24.31 1.29
C ILE A 61 4.62 -23.02 0.98
N PRO A 62 4.93 -22.73 -0.29
CA PRO A 62 5.64 -21.52 -0.67
C PRO A 62 4.80 -20.26 -0.37
N VAL A 63 5.32 -19.37 0.47
CA VAL A 63 4.67 -18.12 0.83
C VAL A 63 5.64 -16.95 0.65
N ALA A 64 5.27 -15.98 -0.17
CA ALA A 64 5.98 -14.72 -0.32
C ALA A 64 5.80 -13.86 0.96
N PRO A 65 6.83 -13.08 1.35
CA PRO A 65 6.75 -12.20 2.51
C PRO A 65 5.55 -11.25 2.42
N LEU A 66 4.79 -11.13 3.51
CA LEU A 66 3.67 -10.18 3.60
C LEU A 66 4.19 -8.75 3.67
N GLN A 67 3.56 -7.86 2.92
CA GLN A 67 3.98 -6.47 2.74
C GLN A 67 2.77 -5.54 2.72
N PRO A 68 2.93 -4.26 3.15
CA PRO A 68 1.86 -3.29 3.04
C PRO A 68 1.57 -2.98 1.57
N ALA A 69 0.28 -3.05 1.18
CA ALA A 69 -0.25 -2.63 -0.10
C ALA A 69 -1.31 -1.55 0.09
N ASN A 70 -1.42 -0.62 -0.87
CA ASN A 70 -2.28 0.56 -0.70
C ASN A 70 -1.99 1.27 0.63
N CYS A 71 -0.73 1.58 0.87
CA CYS A 71 -0.22 2.10 2.13
C CYS A 71 0.29 3.54 2.01
N GLY A 72 0.39 4.22 3.15
CA GLY A 72 1.11 5.48 3.31
C GLY A 72 2.62 5.26 3.43
N PHE A 73 3.36 6.38 3.46
CA PHE A 73 4.83 6.39 3.54
C PHE A 73 5.30 7.42 4.54
N ASP A 74 6.39 7.11 5.22
CA ASP A 74 7.07 8.03 6.11
C ASP A 74 7.97 8.99 5.32
N VAL A 75 7.93 10.26 5.74
CA VAL A 75 8.76 11.35 5.26
C VAL A 75 9.32 12.07 6.48
N GLY A 76 10.56 12.42 6.48
CA GLY A 76 11.17 13.19 7.57
C GLY A 76 10.76 14.66 7.55
N TRP A 77 9.46 14.95 7.79
CA TRP A 77 8.94 16.32 7.86
C TRP A 77 9.65 17.15 8.95
N SER A 78 9.71 18.46 8.72
CA SER A 78 10.02 19.39 9.80
C SER A 78 8.93 19.32 10.89
N GLU A 79 9.32 19.63 12.14
CA GLU A 79 8.37 19.70 13.26
C GLU A 79 7.20 20.66 12.95
N HIS A 80 7.50 21.76 12.24
CA HIS A 80 6.48 22.72 11.83
C HIS A 80 5.42 22.10 10.91
N LEU A 81 5.83 21.34 9.88
CA LEU A 81 4.87 20.71 8.97
C LEU A 81 4.08 19.62 9.69
N ALA A 82 4.76 18.76 10.45
CA ALA A 82 4.14 17.66 11.19
C ALA A 82 3.10 18.16 12.22
N SER A 83 3.41 19.23 12.97
CA SER A 83 2.52 19.72 14.05
C SER A 83 1.37 20.60 13.56
N HIS A 84 1.57 21.39 12.50
CA HIS A 84 0.57 22.38 12.06
C HIS A 84 -0.24 21.95 10.83
N HIS A 85 0.22 20.94 10.09
CA HIS A 85 -0.38 20.54 8.82
C HIS A 85 -0.71 19.06 8.72
N ALA A 86 -0.52 18.24 9.77
CA ALA A 86 -1.02 16.87 9.79
C ALA A 86 -2.55 16.85 9.63
N GLY A 87 -3.04 15.94 8.78
CA GLY A 87 -4.44 15.84 8.38
C GLY A 87 -4.82 16.78 7.21
N ALA A 88 -3.90 17.64 6.75
CA ALA A 88 -4.22 18.58 5.66
C ALA A 88 -4.24 17.88 4.29
N PRO A 89 -5.34 18.01 3.53
CA PRO A 89 -5.42 17.46 2.18
C PRO A 89 -4.68 18.35 1.17
N LEU A 90 -3.96 17.70 0.26
CA LEU A 90 -3.42 18.27 -0.96
C LEU A 90 -4.32 17.86 -2.12
N LYS A 91 -5.20 18.75 -2.51
CA LYS A 91 -6.18 18.51 -3.58
C LYS A 91 -5.66 18.97 -4.93
N ASN A 92 -6.10 18.28 -5.99
CA ASN A 92 -5.79 18.67 -7.36
C ASN A 92 -4.27 18.76 -7.61
N VAL A 93 -3.53 17.73 -7.17
CA VAL A 93 -2.09 17.60 -7.38
C VAL A 93 -1.81 16.46 -8.36
N VAL A 94 -0.64 16.49 -9.01
CA VAL A 94 -0.14 15.34 -9.79
C VAL A 94 1.06 14.74 -9.06
N LEU A 95 1.00 13.44 -8.79
CA LEU A 95 2.11 12.65 -8.27
C LEU A 95 2.81 11.96 -9.44
N ARG A 96 4.14 12.06 -9.46
CA ARG A 96 5.01 11.33 -10.38
C ARG A 96 6.04 10.55 -9.59
N CYS A 97 6.28 9.31 -10.01
CA CYS A 97 7.40 8.52 -9.52
C CYS A 97 7.84 7.52 -10.59
N THR A 98 9.00 6.90 -10.36
CA THR A 98 9.52 5.83 -11.22
C THR A 98 9.74 4.59 -10.37
N GLY A 99 9.19 3.47 -10.78
CA GLY A 99 9.41 2.19 -10.11
C GLY A 99 10.81 1.63 -10.35
N PRO A 100 11.19 0.60 -9.60
CA PRO A 100 12.56 0.06 -9.61
C PRO A 100 12.99 -0.60 -10.93
N ALA A 101 12.07 -0.90 -11.83
CA ALA A 101 12.35 -1.38 -13.20
C ALA A 101 12.12 -0.30 -14.27
N GLY A 102 12.07 0.98 -13.88
CA GLY A 102 11.87 2.09 -14.80
C GLY A 102 10.41 2.38 -15.16
N GLN A 103 9.45 1.74 -14.48
CA GLN A 103 8.02 1.99 -14.72
C GLN A 103 7.67 3.42 -14.29
N ALA A 104 7.23 4.24 -15.25
CA ALA A 104 6.77 5.58 -14.95
C ALA A 104 5.33 5.54 -14.41
N PHE A 105 5.10 6.31 -13.35
CA PHE A 105 3.76 6.56 -12.80
C PHE A 105 3.50 8.06 -12.79
N GLU A 106 2.36 8.45 -13.33
CA GLU A 106 1.84 9.82 -13.26
C GLU A 106 0.33 9.75 -13.07
N ARG A 107 -0.16 10.40 -12.03
CA ARG A 107 -1.61 10.46 -11.76
C ARG A 107 -1.98 11.76 -11.09
N LYS A 108 -3.11 12.34 -11.51
CA LYS A 108 -3.77 13.47 -10.85
C LYS A 108 -4.75 12.96 -9.79
N GLY A 109 -4.76 13.63 -8.62
CA GLY A 109 -5.65 13.24 -7.53
C GLY A 109 -5.46 14.09 -6.29
N GLU A 110 -5.71 13.47 -5.14
CA GLU A 110 -5.48 14.07 -3.83
C GLU A 110 -4.72 13.11 -2.91
N CYS A 111 -3.92 13.68 -2.02
CA CYS A 111 -3.25 12.97 -0.93
C CYS A 111 -3.35 13.80 0.35
N VAL A 112 -2.95 13.21 1.46
CA VAL A 112 -3.03 13.82 2.79
C VAL A 112 -1.64 13.84 3.40
N ILE A 113 -1.26 14.97 3.99
CA ILE A 113 -0.08 15.07 4.84
C ILE A 113 -0.45 14.47 6.20
N THR A 114 0.32 13.49 6.67
CA THR A 114 0.21 12.97 8.03
C THR A 114 1.31 13.54 8.92
N ALA A 115 1.26 13.26 10.20
CA ALA A 115 2.35 13.65 11.11
C ALA A 115 3.69 13.01 10.74
N THR A 116 3.68 11.84 10.09
CA THR A 116 4.87 11.09 9.72
C THR A 116 5.20 11.15 8.23
N GLY A 117 4.23 11.49 7.36
CA GLY A 117 4.47 11.43 5.92
C GLY A 117 3.27 11.72 5.04
N LEU A 118 3.03 10.87 4.04
CA LEU A 118 1.96 11.01 3.05
C LEU A 118 1.08 9.77 2.98
N GLU A 119 -0.22 9.98 2.79
CA GLU A 119 -1.21 8.92 2.57
C GLU A 119 -2.33 9.38 1.61
N GLY A 120 -3.33 8.53 1.40
CA GLY A 120 -4.51 8.79 0.58
C GLY A 120 -4.46 8.15 -0.79
N ASN A 121 -5.59 8.18 -1.50
CA ASN A 121 -5.82 7.40 -2.72
C ASN A 121 -4.75 7.58 -3.81
N LEU A 122 -4.20 8.79 -3.94
CA LEU A 122 -3.15 9.05 -4.93
C LEU A 122 -1.83 8.36 -4.56
N VAL A 123 -1.48 8.37 -3.27
CA VAL A 123 -0.30 7.70 -2.72
C VAL A 123 -0.48 6.17 -2.78
N TYR A 124 -1.68 5.68 -2.42
CA TYR A 124 -2.00 4.26 -2.49
C TYR A 124 -1.87 3.69 -3.89
N ALA A 125 -2.28 4.45 -4.90
CA ALA A 125 -2.15 4.03 -6.30
C ALA A 125 -0.70 3.88 -6.78
N ALA A 126 0.26 4.56 -6.13
CA ALA A 126 1.69 4.47 -6.42
C ALA A 126 2.42 3.51 -5.46
N SER A 127 1.72 2.96 -4.44
CA SER A 127 2.37 2.32 -3.29
C SER A 127 3.21 1.11 -3.64
N ALA A 128 2.79 0.25 -4.57
CA ALA A 128 3.57 -0.90 -5.02
C ALA A 128 4.95 -0.47 -5.55
N LEU A 129 4.99 0.53 -6.44
CA LEU A 129 6.25 1.01 -7.05
C LEU A 129 7.18 1.66 -6.01
N LEU A 130 6.61 2.47 -5.11
CA LEU A 130 7.37 3.17 -4.07
C LEU A 130 7.87 2.21 -2.99
N ARG A 131 7.04 1.27 -2.54
CA ARG A 131 7.42 0.20 -1.62
C ARG A 131 8.59 -0.62 -2.18
N ASP A 132 8.45 -1.09 -3.41
CA ASP A 132 9.47 -1.93 -4.04
C ASP A 132 10.78 -1.16 -4.26
N GLN A 133 10.72 0.15 -4.47
CA GLN A 133 11.90 1.00 -4.53
C GLN A 133 12.56 1.10 -3.14
N ILE A 134 11.80 1.32 -2.07
CA ILE A 134 12.32 1.33 -0.70
C ILE A 134 12.98 -0.01 -0.35
N LEU A 135 12.34 -1.13 -0.69
CA LEU A 135 12.90 -2.46 -0.42
C LEU A 135 14.25 -2.70 -1.11
N ARG A 136 14.44 -2.16 -2.32
CA ARG A 136 15.68 -2.33 -3.09
C ARG A 136 16.78 -1.33 -2.73
N GLN A 137 16.41 -0.11 -2.38
CA GLN A 137 17.34 1.03 -2.28
C GLN A 137 17.35 1.69 -0.89
N GLY A 138 16.50 1.24 0.04
CA GLY A 138 16.35 1.84 1.37
C GLY A 138 15.58 3.16 1.38
N ARG A 139 15.18 3.67 0.21
CA ARG A 139 14.41 4.92 0.04
C ARG A 139 13.68 4.94 -1.29
N ALA A 140 12.66 5.78 -1.39
CA ALA A 140 12.01 6.11 -2.65
C ALA A 140 11.90 7.63 -2.79
N GLU A 141 11.66 8.10 -4.01
CA GLU A 141 11.40 9.51 -4.30
C GLU A 141 10.18 9.64 -5.19
N LEU A 142 9.34 10.61 -4.86
CA LEU A 142 8.26 11.06 -5.73
C LEU A 142 8.35 12.57 -5.94
N THR A 143 7.67 13.08 -6.96
CA THR A 143 7.47 14.50 -7.16
C THR A 143 6.00 14.83 -7.16
N LEU A 144 5.66 15.99 -6.56
CA LEU A 144 4.31 16.56 -6.58
C LEU A 144 4.27 17.83 -7.44
N ASP A 145 3.37 17.85 -8.41
CA ASP A 145 2.94 19.08 -9.06
C ASP A 145 1.76 19.66 -8.28
N LEU A 146 2.01 20.76 -7.56
CA LEU A 146 1.01 21.40 -6.70
C LEU A 146 0.02 22.28 -7.47
N ARG A 147 0.28 22.55 -8.76
CA ARG A 147 -0.58 23.38 -9.63
C ARG A 147 -0.61 22.81 -11.06
N PRO A 148 -1.20 21.63 -11.26
CA PRO A 148 -1.22 20.99 -12.59
C PRO A 148 -2.01 21.76 -13.64
N ASP A 149 -2.92 22.62 -13.22
CA ASP A 149 -3.76 23.47 -14.10
C ASP A 149 -3.00 24.68 -14.65
N ARG A 150 -1.77 24.93 -14.21
CA ARG A 150 -0.94 26.04 -14.67
C ARG A 150 0.39 25.54 -15.21
N SER A 151 0.80 26.10 -16.31
CA SER A 151 2.13 25.83 -16.89
C SER A 151 3.26 26.41 -16.04
N LEU A 152 4.47 25.89 -16.23
CA LEU A 152 5.67 26.42 -15.58
C LEU A 152 5.87 27.90 -15.90
N ASP A 153 5.66 28.29 -17.18
CA ASP A 153 5.87 29.66 -17.64
C ASP A 153 4.85 30.64 -17.08
N GLU A 154 3.56 30.24 -16.98
CA GLU A 154 2.53 31.06 -16.32
C GLU A 154 2.86 31.30 -14.84
N LEU A 155 3.32 30.26 -14.12
CA LEU A 155 3.73 30.39 -12.73
C LEU A 155 4.96 31.30 -12.60
N ARG A 156 5.95 31.12 -13.46
CA ARG A 156 7.17 31.94 -13.46
C ARG A 156 6.87 33.41 -13.72
N GLN A 157 6.05 33.72 -14.73
CA GLN A 157 5.63 35.08 -15.02
C GLN A 157 4.82 35.72 -13.88
N ALA A 158 3.89 34.97 -13.28
CA ALA A 158 3.10 35.44 -12.16
C ALA A 158 3.95 35.73 -10.92
N LEU A 159 4.87 34.83 -10.56
CA LEU A 159 5.76 34.95 -9.41
C LEU A 159 6.85 36.03 -9.61
N ALA A 160 7.21 36.36 -10.86
CA ALA A 160 8.13 37.45 -11.18
C ALA A 160 7.52 38.84 -10.96
N ARG A 161 6.21 38.93 -10.80
CA ARG A 161 5.57 40.19 -10.41
C ARG A 161 6.04 40.59 -9.02
N GLY A 162 6.56 41.77 -8.87
CA GLY A 162 7.15 42.26 -7.65
C GLY A 162 6.27 42.04 -6.41
N ARG A 163 6.86 41.50 -5.35
CA ARG A 163 6.16 41.21 -4.09
C ARG A 163 5.79 42.50 -3.31
N GLY A 164 6.57 43.57 -3.47
CA GLY A 164 6.43 44.78 -2.66
C GLY A 164 6.57 44.49 -1.18
N ALA A 165 5.75 45.07 -0.34
CA ALA A 165 5.73 44.87 1.11
C ALA A 165 4.99 43.57 1.56
N ARG A 166 4.45 42.78 0.63
CA ARG A 166 3.72 41.56 0.97
C ARG A 166 4.64 40.45 1.51
N SER A 167 4.09 39.66 2.43
CA SER A 167 4.76 38.43 2.85
C SER A 167 4.89 37.42 1.69
N LEU A 168 5.85 36.49 1.75
CA LEU A 168 5.98 35.42 0.75
C LEU A 168 4.71 34.57 0.67
N ALA A 169 4.08 34.27 1.81
CA ALA A 169 2.84 33.49 1.86
C ALA A 169 1.70 34.18 1.12
N ASN A 170 1.53 35.50 1.30
CA ASN A 170 0.53 36.26 0.56
C ASN A 170 0.85 36.32 -0.94
N HIS A 171 2.11 36.51 -1.31
CA HIS A 171 2.53 36.51 -2.70
C HIS A 171 2.26 35.16 -3.39
N LEU A 172 2.61 34.03 -2.75
CA LEU A 172 2.32 32.69 -3.25
C LEU A 172 0.81 32.45 -3.41
N ARG A 173 0.02 32.89 -2.43
CA ARG A 173 -1.45 32.78 -2.49
C ARG A 173 -2.04 33.55 -3.66
N GLU A 174 -1.63 34.80 -3.85
CA GLU A 174 -2.19 35.70 -4.88
C GLU A 174 -1.70 35.36 -6.29
N GLN A 175 -0.39 35.04 -6.44
CA GLN A 175 0.21 34.87 -7.75
C GLN A 175 0.16 33.40 -8.24
N ALA A 176 0.27 32.44 -7.32
CA ALA A 176 0.31 31.01 -7.64
C ALA A 176 -0.89 30.20 -7.13
N GLY A 177 -1.74 30.78 -6.27
CA GLY A 177 -2.83 30.06 -5.60
C GLY A 177 -2.34 29.02 -4.60
N ILE A 178 -1.10 29.13 -4.14
CA ILE A 178 -0.48 28.23 -3.16
C ILE A 178 -0.68 28.79 -1.75
N LYS A 179 -1.30 28.01 -0.85
CA LYS A 179 -1.60 28.41 0.54
C LYS A 179 -1.56 27.22 1.51
N GLY A 180 -1.55 27.53 2.81
CA GLY A 180 -1.63 26.49 3.87
C GLY A 180 -0.53 25.44 3.73
N ALA A 181 -0.92 24.18 3.85
CA ALA A 181 0.02 23.04 3.80
C ALA A 181 0.85 22.99 2.51
N ALA A 182 0.27 23.34 1.36
CA ALA A 182 1.00 23.38 0.10
C ALA A 182 2.11 24.45 0.09
N ALA A 183 1.89 25.60 0.77
CA ALA A 183 2.92 26.62 0.92
C ALA A 183 4.02 26.20 1.91
N ALA A 184 3.65 25.52 2.99
CA ALA A 184 4.61 24.97 3.95
C ALA A 184 5.51 23.90 3.32
N LEU A 185 4.94 23.00 2.52
CA LEU A 185 5.68 21.97 1.79
C LEU A 185 6.78 22.50 0.87
N LEU A 186 6.63 23.70 0.30
CA LEU A 186 7.68 24.29 -0.54
C LEU A 186 9.00 24.48 0.21
N ARG A 187 8.96 24.55 1.53
CA ARG A 187 10.14 24.75 2.38
C ARG A 187 10.80 23.43 2.81
N GLU A 188 10.06 22.33 2.75
CA GLU A 188 10.57 21.02 3.22
C GLU A 188 11.79 20.57 2.39
N GLY A 189 12.78 20.00 3.09
CA GLY A 189 14.03 19.56 2.46
C GLY A 189 14.93 20.69 1.94
N VAL A 190 14.68 21.94 2.33
CA VAL A 190 15.52 23.11 1.97
C VAL A 190 16.09 23.71 3.23
N SER A 191 17.42 23.97 3.25
CA SER A 191 18.06 24.64 4.38
C SER A 191 17.51 26.05 4.59
N ALA A 192 17.59 26.59 5.80
CA ALA A 192 17.14 27.94 6.08
C ALA A 192 17.87 29.00 5.23
N GLU A 193 19.16 28.81 4.98
CA GLU A 193 19.98 29.67 4.16
C GLU A 193 19.56 29.63 2.68
N ASP A 194 19.42 28.44 2.12
CA ASP A 194 18.96 28.25 0.75
C ASP A 194 17.54 28.78 0.57
N TRP A 195 16.64 28.55 1.51
CA TRP A 195 15.30 29.09 1.45
C TRP A 195 15.31 30.62 1.43
N ALA A 196 16.11 31.27 2.27
CA ALA A 196 16.23 32.73 2.31
C ALA A 196 16.69 33.33 0.97
N ARG A 197 17.49 32.59 0.21
CA ARG A 197 18.01 32.95 -1.11
C ARG A 197 17.03 32.56 -2.22
N LEU A 198 16.69 31.28 -2.33
CA LEU A 198 15.97 30.70 -3.45
C LEU A 198 14.48 31.10 -3.48
N SER A 199 13.88 31.38 -2.32
CA SER A 199 12.50 31.87 -2.25
C SER A 199 12.28 33.27 -2.85
N LYS A 200 13.34 33.96 -3.25
CA LYS A 200 13.29 35.23 -3.99
C LYS A 200 13.36 35.03 -5.51
N ASP A 201 13.70 33.83 -5.96
CA ASP A 201 13.80 33.47 -7.37
C ASP A 201 12.47 32.88 -7.86
N ALA A 202 11.81 33.63 -8.76
CA ALA A 202 10.53 33.23 -9.33
C ALA A 202 10.62 31.96 -10.19
N ALA A 203 11.74 31.74 -10.86
CA ALA A 203 11.94 30.53 -11.70
C ALA A 203 12.11 29.29 -10.82
N TRP A 204 12.89 29.40 -9.75
CA TRP A 204 13.05 28.33 -8.78
C TRP A 204 11.73 27.98 -8.07
N LEU A 205 10.98 29.00 -7.60
CA LEU A 205 9.68 28.78 -6.95
C LEU A 205 8.68 28.11 -7.90
N ALA A 206 8.62 28.56 -9.16
CA ALA A 206 7.74 27.97 -10.15
C ALA A 206 8.13 26.50 -10.43
N GLY A 207 9.41 26.23 -10.60
CA GLY A 207 9.95 24.86 -10.76
C GLY A 207 9.59 23.97 -9.59
N ARG A 208 9.77 24.47 -8.36
CA ARG A 208 9.44 23.73 -7.15
C ARG A 208 7.94 23.46 -6.98
N ILE A 209 7.08 24.39 -7.38
CA ILE A 209 5.62 24.19 -7.40
C ILE A 209 5.24 23.10 -8.40
N LYS A 210 5.91 23.01 -9.55
CA LYS A 210 5.65 22.03 -10.61
C LYS A 210 6.26 20.67 -10.37
N ALA A 211 7.33 20.58 -9.59
CA ALA A 211 8.05 19.36 -9.32
C ALA A 211 8.66 19.39 -7.91
N LEU A 212 7.81 19.39 -6.88
CA LEU A 212 8.24 19.34 -5.49
C LEU A 212 8.78 17.92 -5.20
N PRO A 213 10.07 17.74 -4.91
CA PRO A 213 10.59 16.44 -4.55
C PRO A 213 10.18 16.06 -3.12
N VAL A 214 9.81 14.81 -2.91
CA VAL A 214 9.51 14.23 -1.60
C VAL A 214 10.25 12.91 -1.49
N ALA A 215 11.16 12.82 -0.52
CA ALA A 215 11.90 11.60 -0.20
C ALA A 215 11.12 10.77 0.83
N LEU A 216 10.91 9.51 0.52
CA LEU A 216 10.22 8.53 1.36
C LEU A 216 11.26 7.62 1.99
N SER A 217 11.19 7.43 3.31
CA SER A 217 12.14 6.64 4.09
C SER A 217 11.66 5.23 4.39
N ALA A 218 10.35 5.04 4.54
CA ALA A 218 9.73 3.75 4.85
C ALA A 218 8.27 3.71 4.39
N THR A 219 7.72 2.52 4.24
CA THR A 219 6.27 2.31 4.20
C THR A 219 5.69 2.48 5.60
N ARG A 220 4.43 2.88 5.70
CA ARG A 220 3.70 2.72 6.97
C ARG A 220 3.60 1.23 7.31
N PRO A 221 3.50 0.88 8.62
CA PRO A 221 3.34 -0.50 9.07
C PRO A 221 2.20 -1.25 8.36
N LEU A 222 2.34 -2.57 8.28
CA LEU A 222 1.36 -3.42 7.58
C LEU A 222 -0.05 -3.32 8.18
N ASP A 223 -0.18 -3.16 9.50
CA ASP A 223 -1.45 -3.00 10.22
C ASP A 223 -2.11 -1.61 10.04
N GLU A 224 -1.41 -0.67 9.39
CA GLU A 224 -1.95 0.62 8.97
C GLU A 224 -2.27 0.66 7.46
N ALA A 225 -1.93 -0.39 6.71
CA ALA A 225 -2.19 -0.47 5.28
C ALA A 225 -3.67 -0.81 4.99
N ILE A 226 -4.14 -0.46 3.80
CA ILE A 226 -5.50 -0.81 3.34
C ILE A 226 -5.59 -2.30 3.01
N SER A 227 -4.50 -2.89 2.49
CA SER A 227 -4.43 -4.29 2.07
C SER A 227 -3.01 -4.84 2.19
N THR A 228 -2.88 -6.14 1.95
CA THR A 228 -1.65 -6.90 2.03
C THR A 228 -1.20 -7.33 0.64
N ALA A 229 0.09 -7.24 0.34
CA ALA A 229 0.75 -7.91 -0.77
C ALA A 229 1.59 -9.08 -0.22
N GLY A 230 2.00 -10.00 -1.09
CA GLY A 230 2.59 -11.26 -0.68
C GLY A 230 1.52 -12.29 -0.31
N GLY A 231 1.94 -13.45 0.14
CA GLY A 231 1.04 -14.54 0.49
C GLY A 231 1.39 -15.85 -0.20
N VAL A 232 0.44 -16.79 -0.27
CA VAL A 232 0.65 -18.12 -0.88
C VAL A 232 0.95 -17.96 -2.37
N ALA A 233 2.15 -18.40 -2.76
CA ALA A 233 2.65 -18.24 -4.13
C ALA A 233 1.86 -19.09 -5.13
N PHE A 234 1.39 -18.48 -6.23
CA PHE A 234 0.63 -19.18 -7.29
C PHE A 234 1.40 -20.35 -7.90
N GLY A 235 2.73 -20.30 -7.94
CA GLY A 235 3.55 -21.41 -8.39
C GLY A 235 3.42 -22.70 -7.55
N GLY A 236 3.01 -22.55 -6.29
CA GLY A 236 2.71 -23.65 -5.37
C GLY A 236 1.29 -24.22 -5.51
N LEU A 237 0.45 -23.61 -6.36
CA LEU A 237 -0.96 -23.97 -6.55
C LEU A 237 -1.18 -24.57 -7.95
N ASP A 238 -2.20 -25.38 -8.08
CA ASP A 238 -2.70 -25.83 -9.38
C ASP A 238 -3.76 -24.84 -9.95
N ALA A 239 -4.38 -25.21 -11.07
CA ALA A 239 -5.40 -24.41 -11.72
C ALA A 239 -6.68 -24.24 -10.89
N ASP A 240 -6.93 -25.10 -9.93
CA ASP A 240 -8.07 -25.07 -9.01
C ASP A 240 -7.75 -24.39 -7.68
N LEU A 241 -6.57 -23.78 -7.58
CA LEU A 241 -6.00 -23.19 -6.36
C LEU A 241 -5.78 -24.22 -5.23
N MET A 242 -5.62 -25.49 -5.58
CA MET A 242 -5.17 -26.52 -4.66
C MET A 242 -3.67 -26.47 -4.48
N VAL A 243 -3.20 -26.63 -3.24
CA VAL A 243 -1.79 -26.66 -2.87
C VAL A 243 -1.16 -27.96 -3.42
N ARG A 244 -0.19 -27.84 -4.33
CA ARG A 244 0.44 -29.01 -5.00
C ARG A 244 1.12 -29.98 -4.03
N SER A 245 1.74 -29.45 -2.96
CA SER A 245 2.41 -30.26 -1.92
C SER A 245 1.45 -30.84 -0.88
N CYS A 246 0.19 -30.40 -0.85
CA CYS A 246 -0.83 -30.84 0.12
C CYS A 246 -2.17 -31.02 -0.60
N PRO A 247 -2.39 -32.17 -1.29
CA PRO A 247 -3.64 -32.46 -1.98
C PRO A 247 -4.85 -32.35 -1.04
N GLY A 248 -5.97 -31.77 -1.53
CA GLY A 248 -7.16 -31.51 -0.73
C GLY A 248 -7.13 -30.16 0.02
N VAL A 249 -6.01 -29.46 0.06
CA VAL A 249 -5.90 -28.10 0.64
C VAL A 249 -5.95 -27.05 -0.46
N PHE A 250 -6.84 -26.07 -0.32
CA PHE A 250 -7.06 -24.99 -1.28
C PHE A 250 -6.86 -23.64 -0.61
N CYS A 251 -6.39 -22.63 -1.36
CA CYS A 251 -6.21 -21.28 -0.86
C CYS A 251 -6.96 -20.27 -1.75
N ALA A 252 -7.56 -19.24 -1.14
CA ALA A 252 -8.30 -18.22 -1.88
C ALA A 252 -8.24 -16.86 -1.20
N GLY A 253 -8.51 -15.81 -1.96
CA GLY A 253 -8.65 -14.45 -1.44
C GLY A 253 -7.34 -13.73 -1.26
N GLU A 254 -7.29 -12.81 -0.31
CA GLU A 254 -6.16 -11.93 -0.06
C GLU A 254 -4.92 -12.66 0.51
N MET A 255 -5.08 -13.88 1.00
CA MET A 255 -3.94 -14.68 1.43
C MET A 255 -3.05 -15.20 0.29
N LEU A 256 -3.48 -15.09 -0.96
CA LEU A 256 -2.69 -15.42 -2.14
C LEU A 256 -1.66 -14.32 -2.45
N ASP A 257 -0.55 -14.69 -3.11
CA ASP A 257 0.52 -13.75 -3.48
C ASP A 257 0.12 -12.83 -4.65
N TRP A 258 -0.64 -11.81 -4.34
CA TRP A 258 -1.05 -10.78 -5.30
C TRP A 258 -1.46 -9.49 -4.57
N GLU A 259 -1.57 -8.41 -5.31
CA GLU A 259 -2.11 -7.15 -4.80
C GLU A 259 -2.97 -6.45 -5.85
N ALA A 260 -3.86 -5.57 -5.43
CA ALA A 260 -4.73 -4.81 -6.30
C ALA A 260 -4.82 -3.35 -5.84
N PRO A 261 -5.03 -2.40 -6.77
CA PRO A 261 -5.30 -1.02 -6.40
C PRO A 261 -6.64 -0.91 -5.66
N THR A 262 -6.84 0.21 -4.96
CA THR A 262 -8.15 0.57 -4.38
C THR A 262 -9.22 0.71 -5.47
N GLY A 263 -10.50 0.49 -5.10
CA GLY A 263 -11.63 0.63 -6.05
C GLY A 263 -12.44 -0.64 -6.24
N GLY A 264 -12.38 -1.59 -5.28
CA GLY A 264 -13.18 -2.83 -5.29
C GLY A 264 -12.53 -4.01 -5.99
N TYR A 265 -11.37 -3.83 -6.62
CA TYR A 265 -10.64 -4.91 -7.32
C TYR A 265 -10.26 -6.05 -6.39
N LEU A 266 -9.78 -5.75 -5.18
CA LEU A 266 -9.41 -6.76 -4.18
C LEU A 266 -10.61 -7.66 -3.85
N LEU A 267 -11.75 -7.09 -3.50
CA LEU A 267 -12.97 -7.84 -3.17
C LEU A 267 -13.46 -8.69 -4.35
N THR A 268 -13.44 -8.13 -5.56
CA THR A 268 -13.83 -8.85 -6.78
C THR A 268 -12.96 -10.08 -7.01
N ALA A 269 -11.65 -9.93 -6.89
CA ALA A 269 -10.73 -11.05 -7.09
C ALA A 269 -10.78 -12.05 -5.93
N CYS A 270 -11.01 -11.61 -4.68
CA CYS A 270 -11.25 -12.52 -3.56
C CYS A 270 -12.51 -13.39 -3.81
N ALA A 271 -13.59 -12.80 -4.32
CA ALA A 271 -14.79 -13.55 -4.67
C ALA A 271 -14.53 -14.51 -5.85
N ALA A 272 -13.78 -14.08 -6.87
CA ALA A 272 -13.45 -14.91 -8.03
C ALA A 272 -12.59 -16.12 -7.63
N THR A 273 -11.52 -15.90 -6.85
CA THR A 273 -10.64 -16.97 -6.37
C THR A 273 -11.36 -17.90 -5.39
N GLY A 274 -12.23 -17.37 -4.51
CA GLY A 274 -13.07 -18.18 -3.63
C GLY A 274 -14.01 -19.10 -4.39
N ARG A 275 -14.64 -18.59 -5.48
CA ARG A 275 -15.47 -19.40 -6.36
C ARG A 275 -14.65 -20.48 -7.08
N GLN A 276 -13.48 -20.13 -7.61
CA GLN A 276 -12.59 -21.06 -8.31
C GLN A 276 -12.15 -22.19 -7.38
N ALA A 277 -11.64 -21.85 -6.19
CA ALA A 277 -11.21 -22.83 -5.19
C ALA A 277 -12.40 -23.71 -4.72
N GLY A 278 -13.58 -23.12 -4.49
CA GLY A 278 -14.77 -23.88 -4.12
C GLY A 278 -15.19 -24.90 -5.18
N GLN A 279 -15.11 -24.54 -6.48
CA GLN A 279 -15.30 -25.50 -7.57
C GLN A 279 -14.22 -26.57 -7.62
N GLY A 280 -12.97 -26.22 -7.29
CA GLY A 280 -11.86 -27.15 -7.12
C GLY A 280 -12.14 -28.19 -6.04
N VAL A 281 -12.59 -27.73 -4.86
CA VAL A 281 -13.00 -28.62 -3.75
C VAL A 281 -14.06 -29.64 -4.21
N LEU A 282 -15.09 -29.18 -4.92
CA LEU A 282 -16.16 -30.09 -5.42
C LEU A 282 -15.60 -31.14 -6.38
N ARG A 283 -14.72 -30.77 -7.30
CA ARG A 283 -14.05 -31.71 -8.21
C ARG A 283 -13.20 -32.71 -7.45
N TRP A 284 -12.40 -32.25 -6.49
CA TRP A 284 -11.57 -33.09 -5.64
C TRP A 284 -12.39 -34.14 -4.90
N LEU A 285 -13.43 -33.73 -4.18
CA LEU A 285 -14.31 -34.64 -3.44
C LEU A 285 -15.00 -35.68 -4.34
N ALA A 286 -15.37 -35.30 -5.57
CA ALA A 286 -15.95 -36.22 -6.53
C ALA A 286 -14.96 -37.34 -6.93
N THR A 287 -13.66 -37.01 -7.06
CA THR A 287 -12.61 -38.03 -7.37
C THR A 287 -12.37 -38.98 -6.21
N GLN A 288 -12.45 -38.51 -4.97
CA GLN A 288 -12.25 -39.34 -3.77
C GLN A 288 -13.41 -40.34 -3.57
N ASN A 289 -14.63 -39.98 -3.92
CA ASN A 289 -15.82 -40.83 -3.81
C ASN A 289 -15.91 -41.88 -4.94
N SER A 290 -15.06 -41.77 -5.96
CA SER A 290 -15.05 -42.66 -7.12
C SER A 290 -13.92 -43.74 -7.06
N ALA A 291 -13.06 -43.62 -6.08
CA ALA A 291 -11.94 -44.52 -5.79
C ALA A 291 -12.28 -45.48 -4.64
#